data_9150b0e33e36cbb34c49c2391c86bde6
#
_entry.id   9150b0e33e36cbb34c49c2391c86bde6
#
_cell.length_a   1.000
_cell.length_b   1.000
_cell.length_c   1.000
_cell.angle_alpha   90.00
_cell.angle_beta   90.00
_cell.angle_gamma   90.00
#
_symmetry.space_group_name_H-M   'P 1'
#
loop_
_entity.id
_entity.type
_entity.pdbx_description
1 polymer ?
#
loop_
_entity_poly.entity_id
_entity_poly.type
_entity_poly.pdbx_seq_one_letter_code
_entity_poly.pdbx_strand_id
1 'polypeptide(L)'
;MRVSAVAVAAALALTSLSTSLSGQRPDDQIDPRSMELVAQARAARAAGNLDGATDLLETAVTVDPRNRSGFLLLAEVAEARDLPGKAIRLYREALLLEPNDTAALRGQGEALVKKGALTRAQENLAKIRSLCKGSCPDAGALAGVIAKGPPVTTAAAVPPQSPTEGSN
;
A
#
# COMPACT_ATOMS: atom_id res chain seq x y z
N MET A 1 -54.32 8.78 -48.80
CA MET A 1 -52.84 8.86 -48.58
C MET A 1 -52.52 8.00 -47.36
N ARG A 2 -51.95 6.82 -47.59
CA ARG A 2 -51.63 5.88 -46.52
C ARG A 2 -50.13 6.03 -46.24
N VAL A 3 -49.75 6.69 -45.17
CA VAL A 3 -48.37 6.78 -44.75
C VAL A 3 -48.12 5.59 -43.81
N SER A 4 -47.19 4.79 -44.24
CA SER A 4 -46.88 3.47 -43.71
C SER A 4 -46.32 3.55 -42.26
N ALA A 5 -46.99 2.83 -41.37
CA ALA A 5 -46.64 2.68 -39.94
C ALA A 5 -45.31 1.88 -39.66
N VAL A 6 -44.48 1.73 -40.68
CA VAL A 6 -43.23 0.94 -40.57
C VAL A 6 -42.01 1.77 -40.17
N ALA A 7 -42.07 3.11 -40.26
CA ALA A 7 -40.95 3.98 -40.00
C ALA A 7 -40.74 4.34 -38.51
N VAL A 8 -41.66 4.00 -37.59
CA VAL A 8 -41.58 4.38 -36.16
C VAL A 8 -40.94 3.27 -35.32
N ALA A 9 -40.90 2.03 -35.81
CA ALA A 9 -40.35 0.89 -35.03
C ALA A 9 -38.81 0.81 -35.05
N ALA A 10 -38.13 1.50 -35.99
CA ALA A 10 -36.65 1.42 -36.10
C ALA A 10 -35.90 2.42 -35.22
N ALA A 11 -36.58 3.42 -34.64
CA ALA A 11 -35.94 4.46 -33.82
C ALA A 11 -35.84 4.13 -32.36
N LEU A 12 -36.49 3.06 -31.85
CA LEU A 12 -36.52 2.69 -30.42
C LEU A 12 -35.51 1.57 -30.04
N ALA A 13 -34.79 1.02 -31.02
CA ALA A 13 -33.85 -0.11 -30.75
C ALA A 13 -32.39 0.35 -30.53
N LEU A 14 -32.06 1.64 -30.58
CA LEU A 14 -30.69 2.14 -30.50
C LEU A 14 -30.33 2.79 -29.13
N THR A 15 -31.20 2.77 -28.11
CA THR A 15 -30.96 3.47 -26.86
C THR A 15 -30.56 2.55 -25.69
N SER A 16 -30.30 1.27 -25.89
CA SER A 16 -30.10 0.30 -24.77
C SER A 16 -28.74 -0.37 -24.74
N LEU A 17 -27.69 0.19 -25.36
CA LEU A 17 -26.33 -0.32 -25.21
C LEU A 17 -25.40 0.67 -24.48
N SER A 18 -25.88 1.18 -23.36
CA SER A 18 -24.98 1.74 -22.34
C SER A 18 -24.68 0.63 -21.34
N THR A 19 -24.00 -0.43 -21.78
CA THR A 19 -23.36 -1.38 -20.88
C THR A 19 -22.24 -0.63 -20.18
N SER A 20 -22.46 -0.33 -18.92
CA SER A 20 -21.44 0.15 -17.99
C SER A 20 -20.26 -0.81 -18.04
N LEU A 21 -19.19 -0.44 -18.74
CA LEU A 21 -17.88 -1.01 -18.46
C LEU A 21 -17.54 -0.58 -17.03
N SER A 22 -17.83 -1.46 -16.08
CA SER A 22 -17.33 -1.34 -14.71
C SER A 22 -15.84 -1.71 -14.71
N GLY A 23 -15.04 -0.95 -15.47
CA GLY A 23 -13.62 -0.87 -15.31
C GLY A 23 -13.33 -0.17 -13.98
N GLN A 24 -12.26 -0.54 -13.32
CA GLN A 24 -11.77 0.06 -12.09
C GLN A 24 -12.02 1.56 -12.09
N ARG A 25 -12.80 2.01 -11.09
CA ARG A 25 -13.08 3.44 -10.97
C ARG A 25 -11.76 4.17 -10.74
N PRO A 26 -11.46 5.22 -11.52
CA PRO A 26 -10.29 6.07 -11.30
C PRO A 26 -10.24 6.61 -9.86
N ASP A 27 -9.08 7.04 -9.40
CA ASP A 27 -8.89 7.60 -8.05
C ASP A 27 -9.81 8.81 -7.76
N ASP A 28 -10.25 9.53 -8.81
CA ASP A 28 -11.23 10.62 -8.75
C ASP A 28 -12.64 10.16 -8.29
N GLN A 29 -12.90 8.85 -8.27
CA GLN A 29 -14.15 8.25 -7.79
C GLN A 29 -14.05 7.68 -6.37
N ILE A 30 -12.99 7.94 -5.64
CA ILE A 30 -12.91 7.67 -4.20
C ILE A 30 -13.87 8.61 -3.46
N ASP A 31 -14.52 8.08 -2.42
CA ASP A 31 -15.45 8.87 -1.62
C ASP A 31 -14.78 10.15 -1.08
N PRO A 32 -15.35 11.34 -1.35
CA PRO A 32 -14.77 12.61 -0.91
C PRO A 32 -14.53 12.68 0.59
N ARG A 33 -15.39 12.04 1.39
CA ARG A 33 -15.22 11.97 2.85
C ARG A 33 -14.00 11.15 3.22
N SER A 34 -13.75 10.03 2.53
CA SER A 34 -12.55 9.23 2.73
C SER A 34 -11.29 10.03 2.40
N MET A 35 -11.32 10.80 1.31
CA MET A 35 -10.18 11.66 0.93
C MET A 35 -9.93 12.78 1.94
N GLU A 36 -11.00 13.40 2.46
CA GLU A 36 -10.90 14.43 3.50
C GLU A 36 -10.29 13.87 4.80
N LEU A 37 -10.73 12.69 5.23
CA LEU A 37 -10.17 12.00 6.40
C LEU A 37 -8.67 11.71 6.23
N VAL A 38 -8.24 11.29 5.06
CA VAL A 38 -6.81 11.12 4.75
C VAL A 38 -6.04 12.44 4.83
N ALA A 39 -6.65 13.55 4.35
CA ALA A 39 -6.01 14.87 4.45
C ALA A 39 -5.85 15.31 5.91
N GLN A 40 -6.88 15.13 6.74
CA GLN A 40 -6.83 15.41 8.17
C GLN A 40 -5.79 14.54 8.89
N ALA A 41 -5.72 13.26 8.53
CA ALA A 41 -4.73 12.33 9.08
C ALA A 41 -3.29 12.72 8.75
N ARG A 42 -3.03 13.24 7.55
CA ARG A 42 -1.72 13.80 7.20
C ARG A 42 -1.33 14.96 8.09
N ALA A 43 -2.26 15.86 8.39
CA ALA A 43 -2.05 16.97 9.31
C ALA A 43 -1.79 16.49 10.74
N ALA A 44 -2.58 15.52 11.23
CA ALA A 44 -2.39 14.93 12.56
C ALA A 44 -1.02 14.25 12.67
N ARG A 45 -0.61 13.46 11.66
CA ARG A 45 0.72 12.84 11.61
C ARG A 45 1.84 13.89 11.61
N ALA A 46 1.72 14.95 10.83
CA ALA A 46 2.70 16.04 10.78
C ALA A 46 2.83 16.76 12.14
N ALA A 47 1.75 16.83 12.92
CA ALA A 47 1.73 17.33 14.28
C ALA A 47 2.23 16.31 15.33
N GLY A 48 2.66 15.11 14.92
CA GLY A 48 3.12 14.05 15.82
C GLY A 48 1.98 13.26 16.50
N ASN A 49 0.72 13.59 16.22
CA ASN A 49 -0.43 12.85 16.75
C ASN A 49 -0.68 11.58 15.94
N LEU A 50 0.11 10.54 16.21
CA LEU A 50 0.02 9.27 15.50
C LEU A 50 -1.25 8.48 15.83
N ASP A 51 -1.81 8.63 17.03
CA ASP A 51 -3.06 7.97 17.43
C ASP A 51 -4.23 8.59 16.66
N GLY A 52 -4.37 9.92 16.69
CA GLY A 52 -5.41 10.60 15.90
C GLY A 52 -5.29 10.37 14.40
N ALA A 53 -4.05 10.28 13.87
CA ALA A 53 -3.84 9.92 12.48
C ALA A 53 -4.34 8.49 12.19
N THR A 54 -4.09 7.54 13.09
CA THR A 54 -4.55 6.15 12.95
C THR A 54 -6.08 6.08 12.90
N ASP A 55 -6.77 6.71 13.85
CA ASP A 55 -8.24 6.71 13.95
C ASP A 55 -8.91 7.29 12.69
N LEU A 56 -8.37 8.43 12.22
CA LEU A 56 -8.85 9.06 10.98
C LEU A 56 -8.65 8.17 9.76
N LEU A 57 -7.53 7.47 9.67
CA LEU A 57 -7.21 6.60 8.53
C LEU A 57 -8.00 5.30 8.55
N GLU A 58 -8.18 4.69 9.72
CA GLU A 58 -9.03 3.50 9.86
C GLU A 58 -10.48 3.83 9.49
N THR A 59 -10.95 5.04 9.86
CA THR A 59 -12.25 5.55 9.40
C THR A 59 -12.26 5.77 7.88
N ALA A 60 -11.20 6.36 7.31
CA ALA A 60 -11.11 6.63 5.87
C ALA A 60 -11.22 5.36 5.03
N VAL A 61 -10.48 4.29 5.39
CA VAL A 61 -10.51 3.02 4.66
C VAL A 61 -11.78 2.21 4.93
N THR A 62 -12.49 2.51 6.01
CA THR A 62 -13.83 1.96 6.28
C THR A 62 -14.89 2.65 5.40
N VAL A 63 -14.78 3.96 5.21
CA VAL A 63 -15.67 4.75 4.33
C VAL A 63 -15.48 4.34 2.87
N ASP A 64 -14.24 4.25 2.40
CA ASP A 64 -13.93 3.72 1.05
C ASP A 64 -12.70 2.79 1.09
N PRO A 65 -12.92 1.46 1.06
CA PRO A 65 -11.83 0.48 1.04
C PRO A 65 -10.95 0.53 -0.22
N ARG A 66 -11.33 1.30 -1.24
CA ARG A 66 -10.51 1.50 -2.45
C ARG A 66 -9.54 2.66 -2.30
N ASN A 67 -9.60 3.39 -1.19
CA ASN A 67 -8.69 4.51 -0.95
C ASN A 67 -7.28 4.00 -0.63
N ARG A 68 -6.49 3.75 -1.68
CA ARG A 68 -5.10 3.34 -1.59
C ARG A 68 -4.25 4.28 -0.71
N SER A 69 -4.50 5.60 -0.80
CA SER A 69 -3.77 6.59 -0.01
C SER A 69 -3.99 6.43 1.49
N GLY A 70 -5.17 5.95 1.90
CA GLY A 70 -5.48 5.63 3.30
C GLY A 70 -4.61 4.48 3.81
N PHE A 71 -4.52 3.37 3.06
CA PHE A 71 -3.68 2.23 3.42
C PHE A 71 -2.19 2.59 3.42
N LEU A 72 -1.74 3.35 2.41
CA LEU A 72 -0.35 3.78 2.33
C LEU A 72 0.05 4.62 3.57
N LEU A 73 -0.78 5.60 3.93
CA LEU A 73 -0.49 6.47 5.07
C LEU A 73 -0.64 5.72 6.41
N LEU A 74 -1.58 4.76 6.54
CA LEU A 74 -1.67 3.86 7.69
C LEU A 74 -0.37 3.04 7.86
N ALA A 75 0.18 2.55 6.76
CA ALA A 75 1.44 1.81 6.78
C ALA A 75 2.60 2.69 7.27
N GLU A 76 2.69 3.92 6.77
CA GLU A 76 3.70 4.88 7.21
C GLU A 76 3.56 5.27 8.70
N VAL A 77 2.32 5.42 9.19
CA VAL A 77 2.04 5.65 10.62
C VAL A 77 2.46 4.43 11.45
N ALA A 78 2.19 3.21 10.97
CA ALA A 78 2.64 1.99 11.64
C ALA A 78 4.17 1.89 11.69
N GLU A 79 4.89 2.30 10.62
CA GLU A 79 6.35 2.38 10.64
C GLU A 79 6.89 3.40 11.64
N ALA A 80 6.26 4.58 11.72
CA ALA A 80 6.61 5.62 12.68
C ALA A 80 6.41 5.17 14.15
N ARG A 81 5.53 4.19 14.38
CA ARG A 81 5.29 3.55 15.68
C ARG A 81 6.14 2.30 15.91
N ASP A 82 7.10 2.03 15.04
CA ASP A 82 7.93 0.83 15.05
C ASP A 82 7.13 -0.50 15.05
N LEU A 83 6.07 -0.52 14.23
CA LEU A 83 5.20 -1.68 14.02
C LEU A 83 5.37 -2.28 12.61
N PRO A 84 6.57 -2.78 12.24
CA PRO A 84 6.87 -3.21 10.88
C PRO A 84 5.97 -4.35 10.40
N GLY A 85 5.51 -5.22 11.29
CA GLY A 85 4.56 -6.27 10.93
C GLY A 85 3.18 -5.74 10.52
N LYS A 86 2.67 -4.65 11.16
CA LYS A 86 1.44 -3.96 10.77
C LYS A 86 1.66 -3.23 9.45
N ALA A 87 2.79 -2.54 9.30
CA ALA A 87 3.15 -1.80 8.08
C ALA A 87 3.18 -2.71 6.85
N ILE A 88 3.84 -3.88 6.92
CA ILE A 88 3.89 -4.85 5.82
C ILE A 88 2.49 -5.25 5.33
N ARG A 89 1.54 -5.48 6.26
CA ARG A 89 0.16 -5.84 5.89
C ARG A 89 -0.55 -4.68 5.20
N LEU A 90 -0.42 -3.46 5.73
CA LEU A 90 -1.08 -2.27 5.18
C LEU A 90 -0.52 -1.87 3.81
N TYR A 91 0.80 -1.95 3.60
CA TYR A 91 1.38 -1.79 2.27
C TYR A 91 0.89 -2.86 1.29
N ARG A 92 0.65 -4.09 1.75
CA ARG A 92 0.06 -5.13 0.90
C ARG A 92 -1.35 -4.75 0.46
N GLU A 93 -2.19 -4.20 1.35
CA GLU A 93 -3.53 -3.73 0.95
C GLU A 93 -3.43 -2.60 -0.09
N ALA A 94 -2.51 -1.65 0.09
CA ALA A 94 -2.25 -0.63 -0.93
C ALA A 94 -1.81 -1.24 -2.28
N LEU A 95 -0.96 -2.28 -2.26
CA LEU A 95 -0.47 -2.97 -3.46
C LEU A 95 -1.52 -3.88 -4.11
N LEU A 96 -2.55 -4.32 -3.41
CA LEU A 96 -3.70 -4.98 -4.01
C LEU A 96 -4.52 -4.01 -4.86
N LEU A 97 -4.58 -2.73 -4.48
CA LEU A 97 -5.27 -1.69 -5.23
C LEU A 97 -4.43 -1.15 -6.39
N GLU A 98 -3.11 -0.98 -6.18
CA GLU A 98 -2.15 -0.54 -7.20
C GLU A 98 -0.87 -1.38 -7.12
N PRO A 99 -0.80 -2.48 -7.87
CA PRO A 99 0.33 -3.41 -7.80
C PRO A 99 1.69 -2.82 -8.22
N ASN A 100 1.67 -1.70 -8.92
CA ASN A 100 2.87 -1.05 -9.46
C ASN A 100 3.25 0.24 -8.71
N ASP A 101 2.65 0.49 -7.54
CA ASP A 101 3.03 1.61 -6.68
C ASP A 101 4.43 1.42 -6.10
N THR A 102 5.41 2.14 -6.66
CA THR A 102 6.81 2.04 -6.24
C THR A 102 7.04 2.54 -4.82
N ALA A 103 6.26 3.50 -4.34
CA ALA A 103 6.34 3.99 -2.97
C ALA A 103 5.86 2.93 -1.97
N ALA A 104 4.74 2.25 -2.28
CA ALA A 104 4.25 1.14 -1.46
C ALA A 104 5.21 -0.06 -1.47
N LEU A 105 5.79 -0.41 -2.64
CA LEU A 105 6.81 -1.47 -2.74
C LEU A 105 8.07 -1.13 -1.92
N ARG A 106 8.52 0.14 -1.97
CA ARG A 106 9.64 0.62 -1.18
C ARG A 106 9.34 0.51 0.31
N GLY A 107 8.26 1.13 0.79
CA GLY A 107 7.90 1.10 2.21
C GLY A 107 7.72 -0.33 2.74
N GLN A 108 7.03 -1.20 1.97
CA GLN A 108 6.92 -2.62 2.34
C GLN A 108 8.30 -3.28 2.42
N GLY A 109 9.19 -2.99 1.47
CA GLY A 109 10.56 -3.52 1.45
C GLY A 109 11.37 -3.07 2.67
N GLU A 110 11.28 -1.80 3.07
CA GLU A 110 11.93 -1.25 4.26
C GLU A 110 11.42 -1.94 5.54
N ALA A 111 10.10 -2.11 5.66
CA ALA A 111 9.49 -2.83 6.79
C ALA A 111 9.89 -4.33 6.80
N LEU A 112 10.04 -4.96 5.63
CA LEU A 112 10.55 -6.34 5.51
C LEU A 112 12.01 -6.45 5.98
N VAL A 113 12.86 -5.48 5.65
CA VAL A 113 14.25 -5.45 6.18
C VAL A 113 14.26 -5.36 7.70
N LYS A 114 13.44 -4.49 8.29
CA LYS A 114 13.29 -4.41 9.76
C LYS A 114 12.88 -5.74 10.40
N LYS A 115 12.11 -6.56 9.67
CA LYS A 115 11.72 -7.92 10.10
C LYS A 115 12.73 -9.01 9.75
N GLY A 116 13.87 -8.69 9.15
CA GLY A 116 14.87 -9.66 8.70
C GLY A 116 14.49 -10.44 7.43
N ALA A 117 13.38 -10.07 6.77
CA ALA A 117 12.89 -10.76 5.57
C ALA A 117 13.55 -10.22 4.28
N LEU A 118 14.89 -10.32 4.22
CA LEU A 118 15.72 -9.71 3.17
C LEU A 118 15.37 -10.19 1.77
N THR A 119 15.10 -11.48 1.58
CA THR A 119 14.76 -12.04 0.27
C THR A 119 13.51 -11.34 -0.31
N ARG A 120 12.47 -11.16 0.50
CA ARG A 120 11.24 -10.48 0.06
C ARG A 120 11.46 -8.99 -0.21
N ALA A 121 12.34 -8.34 0.56
CA ALA A 121 12.73 -6.96 0.29
C ALA A 121 13.47 -6.83 -1.06
N GLN A 122 14.32 -7.80 -1.40
CA GLN A 122 15.00 -7.88 -2.70
C GLN A 122 14.03 -8.11 -3.86
N GLU A 123 12.97 -8.92 -3.67
CA GLU A 123 11.89 -9.10 -4.65
C GLU A 123 11.18 -7.77 -4.94
N ASN A 124 10.83 -7.01 -3.90
CA ASN A 124 10.26 -5.69 -4.08
C ASN A 124 11.21 -4.75 -4.82
N LEU A 125 12.51 -4.75 -4.48
CA LEU A 125 13.52 -3.96 -5.18
C LEU A 125 13.62 -4.32 -6.67
N ALA A 126 13.63 -5.62 -6.98
CA ALA A 126 13.65 -6.10 -8.37
C ALA A 126 12.40 -5.61 -9.13
N LYS A 127 11.22 -5.68 -8.50
CA LYS A 127 9.98 -5.18 -9.09
C LYS A 127 10.02 -3.66 -9.33
N ILE A 128 10.47 -2.86 -8.35
CA ILE A 128 10.62 -1.41 -8.55
C ILE A 128 11.54 -1.15 -9.75
N ARG A 129 12.69 -1.82 -9.84
CA ARG A 129 13.63 -1.66 -10.95
C ARG A 129 13.02 -2.00 -12.32
N SER A 130 12.18 -3.00 -12.39
CA SER A 130 11.50 -3.39 -13.63
C SER A 130 10.46 -2.37 -14.10
N LEU A 131 9.86 -1.61 -13.18
CA LEU A 131 8.88 -0.57 -13.46
C LEU A 131 9.53 0.75 -13.90
N CYS A 132 10.78 0.97 -13.54
CA CYS A 132 11.48 2.23 -13.80
C CYS A 132 12.11 2.25 -15.19
N LYS A 133 11.84 3.32 -15.95
CA LYS A 133 12.43 3.56 -17.28
C LYS A 133 13.60 4.56 -17.26
N GLY A 134 14.10 4.94 -16.07
CA GLY A 134 15.14 5.96 -15.91
C GLY A 134 15.59 6.07 -14.46
N SER A 135 15.72 7.29 -13.92
CA SER A 135 16.04 7.50 -12.51
C SER A 135 14.97 6.92 -11.61
N CYS A 136 15.36 6.14 -10.61
CA CYS A 136 14.46 5.41 -9.73
C CYS A 136 14.82 5.66 -8.25
N PRO A 137 14.38 6.75 -7.65
CA PRO A 137 14.71 7.10 -6.27
C PRO A 137 14.27 6.02 -5.28
N ASP A 138 13.08 5.43 -5.46
CA ASP A 138 12.57 4.37 -4.59
C ASP A 138 13.46 3.12 -4.62
N ALA A 139 13.97 2.74 -5.81
CA ALA A 139 14.92 1.62 -5.90
C ALA A 139 16.24 1.93 -5.20
N GLY A 140 16.76 3.14 -5.34
CA GLY A 140 17.98 3.59 -4.66
C GLY A 140 17.81 3.58 -3.13
N ALA A 141 16.71 4.12 -2.64
CA ALA A 141 16.39 4.15 -1.21
C ALA A 141 16.30 2.74 -0.63
N LEU A 142 15.51 1.85 -1.25
CA LEU A 142 15.35 0.48 -0.78
C LEU A 142 16.64 -0.31 -0.84
N ALA A 143 17.44 -0.16 -1.93
CA ALA A 143 18.75 -0.81 -2.03
C ALA A 143 19.69 -0.39 -0.90
N GLY A 144 19.69 0.89 -0.54
CA GLY A 144 20.46 1.41 0.59
C GLY A 144 20.05 0.82 1.94
N VAL A 145 18.75 0.62 2.16
CA VAL A 145 18.23 -0.02 3.38
C VAL A 145 18.59 -1.51 3.42
N ILE A 146 18.45 -2.23 2.31
CA ILE A 146 18.83 -3.64 2.20
C ILE A 146 20.34 -3.83 2.47
N ALA A 147 21.19 -2.95 1.95
CA ALA A 147 22.64 -3.02 2.15
C ALA A 147 23.05 -2.81 3.61
N LYS A 148 22.30 -2.00 4.38
CA LYS A 148 22.52 -1.82 5.83
C LYS A 148 22.09 -3.04 6.65
N GLY A 149 21.16 -3.85 6.12
CA GLY A 149 20.60 -5.00 6.79
C GLY A 149 19.61 -4.65 7.91
N PRO A 150 19.07 -5.67 8.59
CA PRO A 150 18.15 -5.48 9.71
C PRO A 150 18.86 -4.83 10.90
N PRO A 151 18.12 -4.10 11.77
CA PRO A 151 18.69 -3.56 12.99
C PRO A 151 19.20 -4.71 13.88
N VAL A 152 20.42 -4.56 14.41
CA VAL A 152 21.00 -5.52 15.34
C VAL A 152 20.19 -5.49 16.64
N THR A 153 19.44 -6.52 16.92
CA THR A 153 18.83 -6.71 18.24
C THR A 153 19.88 -7.31 19.18
N THR A 154 20.09 -6.67 20.31
CA THR A 154 21.06 -7.10 21.36
C THR A 154 20.80 -8.52 21.89
N ALA A 155 19.66 -9.12 21.56
CA ALA A 155 19.32 -10.51 21.91
C ALA A 155 20.12 -11.57 21.13
N ALA A 156 20.81 -11.21 20.06
CA ALA A 156 21.64 -12.14 19.28
C ALA A 156 23.06 -12.30 19.82
N ALA A 157 23.42 -11.60 20.89
CA ALA A 157 24.76 -11.61 21.49
C ALA A 157 24.90 -12.53 22.70
N VAL A 158 24.05 -13.57 22.85
CA VAL A 158 24.31 -14.64 23.83
C VAL A 158 25.28 -15.64 23.16
N PRO A 159 26.54 -15.69 23.60
CA PRO A 159 27.45 -16.70 23.08
C PRO A 159 26.92 -18.11 23.43
N PRO A 160 27.16 -19.13 22.59
CA PRO A 160 26.75 -20.49 22.89
C PRO A 160 27.37 -20.90 24.21
N GLN A 161 26.54 -21.20 25.21
CA GLN A 161 26.99 -21.79 26.46
C GLN A 161 27.57 -23.18 26.13
N SER A 162 28.87 -23.33 26.35
CA SER A 162 29.52 -24.62 26.29
C SER A 162 28.84 -25.60 27.24
N PRO A 163 28.58 -26.86 26.83
CA PRO A 163 28.06 -27.84 27.74
C PRO A 163 29.05 -28.02 28.92
N THR A 164 28.61 -27.76 30.13
CA THR A 164 29.33 -28.13 31.33
C THR A 164 29.43 -29.66 31.34
N GLU A 165 30.63 -30.18 31.07
CA GLU A 165 31.00 -31.57 31.35
C GLU A 165 30.66 -31.85 32.79
N GLY A 166 29.68 -32.72 33.02
CA GLY A 166 29.38 -33.30 34.31
C GLY A 166 30.53 -34.18 34.72
N SER A 167 31.30 -33.71 35.69
CA SER A 167 32.26 -34.55 36.40
C SER A 167 31.49 -35.46 37.37
N ASN A 168 31.74 -36.70 37.21
CA ASN A 168 31.37 -37.89 37.96
C ASN A 168 31.44 -37.73 39.51
#